data_39338cb4d54e9eb3e65be2af6b7763e1
#
_entry.id   39338cb4d54e9eb3e65be2af6b7763e1
#
_cell.length_a   1.000
_cell.length_b   1.000
_cell.length_c   1.000
_cell.angle_alpha   90.00
_cell.angle_beta   90.00
_cell.angle_gamma   90.00
#
_symmetry.space_group_name_H-M   'P 1'
#
loop_
_entity.id
_entity.type
_entity.pdbx_description
1 polymer ?
#
loop_
_entity_poly.entity_id
_entity_poly.type
_entity_poly.pdbx_seq_one_letter_code
_entity_poly.pdbx_strand_id
1 'polypeptide(L)'
;MRKLTLLFVLALMIGVSHDVRPASAVAQFQAVFMKEYITDHKDKEFAKYVKTKVRCHVCHQGKSVNAKNVHHNAYGKHLIDLLDSKKDVKDVDKIKAALKKVGEMHSDPKDDKSPTYAEMILKSELPGGKLEDVKKDPEGEEKKTE
;
A
#
# COMPACT_ATOMS: atom_id res chain seq x y z
N MET A 1 42.35 -5.79 -36.76
CA MET A 1 42.21 -5.87 -35.29
C MET A 1 41.28 -4.78 -34.71
N ARG A 2 41.23 -3.56 -35.23
CA ARG A 2 40.33 -2.48 -34.72
C ARG A 2 38.83 -2.74 -34.90
N LYS A 3 38.41 -3.52 -35.90
CA LYS A 3 36.96 -3.81 -36.16
C LYS A 3 36.39 -4.87 -35.24
N LEU A 4 37.21 -5.78 -34.67
CA LEU A 4 36.76 -6.82 -33.77
C LEU A 4 36.51 -6.29 -32.36
N THR A 5 37.27 -5.30 -31.93
CA THR A 5 37.10 -4.64 -30.62
C THR A 5 35.80 -3.82 -30.51
N LEU A 6 35.37 -3.23 -31.66
CA LEU A 6 34.14 -2.43 -31.67
C LEU A 6 32.87 -3.30 -31.51
N LEU A 7 32.88 -4.51 -32.09
CA LEU A 7 31.77 -5.48 -31.96
C LEU A 7 31.64 -6.05 -30.54
N PHE A 8 32.77 -6.20 -29.82
CA PHE A 8 32.74 -6.68 -28.44
C PHE A 8 32.19 -5.64 -27.43
N VAL A 9 32.46 -4.35 -27.68
CA VAL A 9 31.94 -3.26 -26.85
C VAL A 9 30.42 -3.05 -27.05
N LEU A 10 29.93 -3.28 -28.29
CA LEU A 10 28.49 -3.17 -28.59
C LEU A 10 27.67 -4.32 -27.97
N ALA A 11 28.25 -5.52 -27.87
CA ALA A 11 27.59 -6.69 -27.26
C ALA A 11 27.45 -6.59 -25.74
N LEU A 12 28.32 -5.81 -25.07
CA LEU A 12 28.24 -5.63 -23.59
C LEU A 12 27.16 -4.65 -23.13
N MET A 13 26.57 -3.87 -24.04
CA MET A 13 25.54 -2.87 -23.73
C MET A 13 24.11 -3.42 -23.69
N ILE A 14 23.88 -4.69 -24.06
CA ILE A 14 22.52 -5.25 -24.23
C ILE A 14 22.09 -6.06 -22.99
N GLY A 15 22.95 -6.20 -21.96
CA GLY A 15 22.76 -7.16 -20.87
C GLY A 15 22.21 -6.63 -19.55
N VAL A 16 21.82 -5.37 -19.43
CA VAL A 16 21.36 -4.81 -18.13
C VAL A 16 19.90 -4.35 -18.23
N SER A 17 19.01 -5.30 -18.51
CA SER A 17 17.61 -5.13 -18.16
C SER A 17 17.51 -5.31 -16.64
N HIS A 18 17.82 -4.26 -15.90
CA HIS A 18 17.44 -4.22 -14.50
C HIS A 18 15.91 -4.19 -14.45
N ASP A 19 15.31 -5.26 -13.96
CA ASP A 19 13.94 -5.25 -13.44
C ASP A 19 13.89 -4.22 -12.30
N VAL A 20 13.78 -2.95 -12.67
CA VAL A 20 13.48 -1.87 -11.74
C VAL A 20 12.03 -2.09 -11.34
N ARG A 21 11.83 -2.92 -10.32
CA ARG A 21 10.51 -3.06 -9.70
C ARG A 21 10.10 -1.68 -9.22
N PRO A 22 8.99 -1.15 -9.71
CA PRO A 22 8.61 0.21 -9.38
C PRO A 22 8.23 0.29 -7.91
N ALA A 23 9.12 0.82 -7.08
CA ALA A 23 8.77 1.38 -5.79
C ALA A 23 7.64 2.44 -5.91
N SER A 24 7.37 2.90 -7.13
CA SER A 24 6.33 3.87 -7.48
C SER A 24 4.90 3.32 -7.38
N ALA A 25 4.67 2.00 -7.52
CA ALA A 25 3.31 1.46 -7.46
C ALA A 25 2.66 1.63 -6.08
N VAL A 26 3.41 1.28 -5.03
CA VAL A 26 2.94 1.41 -3.65
C VAL A 26 2.77 2.88 -3.26
N ALA A 27 3.65 3.75 -3.76
CA ALA A 27 3.58 5.19 -3.54
C ALA A 27 2.31 5.82 -4.14
N GLN A 28 1.84 5.33 -5.30
CA GLN A 28 0.67 5.88 -5.96
C GLN A 28 -0.62 5.56 -5.20
N PHE A 29 -0.82 4.32 -4.73
CA PHE A 29 -2.00 3.95 -3.94
C PHE A 29 -2.07 4.78 -2.65
N GLN A 30 -0.93 4.93 -1.96
CA GLN A 30 -0.82 5.77 -0.79
C GLN A 30 -1.12 7.24 -1.11
N ALA A 31 -0.60 7.77 -2.22
CA ALA A 31 -0.83 9.16 -2.62
C ALA A 31 -2.31 9.45 -2.88
N VAL A 32 -3.02 8.54 -3.56
CA VAL A 32 -4.47 8.68 -3.79
C VAL A 32 -5.23 8.58 -2.47
N PHE A 33 -4.91 7.62 -1.59
CA PHE A 33 -5.51 7.54 -0.25
C PHE A 33 -5.32 8.84 0.54
N MET A 34 -4.09 9.37 0.57
CA MET A 34 -3.80 10.61 1.28
C MET A 34 -4.59 11.80 0.72
N LYS A 35 -4.78 11.85 -0.59
CA LYS A 35 -5.57 12.89 -1.24
C LYS A 35 -7.05 12.78 -0.91
N GLU A 36 -7.62 11.59 -0.97
CA GLU A 36 -9.07 11.37 -0.79
C GLU A 36 -9.51 11.51 0.67
N TYR A 37 -8.69 11.10 1.64
CA TYR A 37 -9.13 11.01 3.03
C TYR A 37 -8.37 11.92 4.00
N ILE A 38 -7.12 12.28 3.71
CA ILE A 38 -6.23 12.84 4.73
C ILE A 38 -5.88 14.31 4.48
N THR A 39 -5.73 14.73 3.21
CA THR A 39 -5.25 16.08 2.89
C THR A 39 -6.17 17.16 3.45
N ASP A 40 -7.48 17.01 3.29
CA ASP A 40 -8.49 17.94 3.73
C ASP A 40 -9.21 17.50 5.01
N HIS A 41 -8.63 16.54 5.74
CA HIS A 41 -9.22 16.05 6.98
C HIS A 41 -9.33 17.17 8.02
N LYS A 42 -10.49 17.20 8.74
CA LYS A 42 -10.80 18.26 9.72
C LYS A 42 -9.81 18.28 10.88
N ASP A 43 -9.45 17.10 11.39
CA ASP A 43 -8.44 16.93 12.42
C ASP A 43 -7.04 16.96 11.79
N LYS A 44 -6.35 18.09 11.97
CA LYS A 44 -5.01 18.29 11.39
C LYS A 44 -3.92 17.50 12.11
N GLU A 45 -4.11 17.19 13.40
CA GLU A 45 -3.16 16.34 14.14
C GLU A 45 -3.27 14.90 13.70
N PHE A 46 -4.47 14.37 13.49
CA PHE A 46 -4.68 13.06 12.87
C PHE A 46 -4.07 13.01 11.47
N ALA A 47 -4.34 14.01 10.63
CA ALA A 47 -3.76 14.07 9.29
C ALA A 47 -2.22 14.07 9.31
N LYS A 48 -1.61 14.83 10.22
CA LYS A 48 -0.16 14.85 10.43
C LYS A 48 0.34 13.49 10.93
N TYR A 49 -0.35 12.89 11.89
CA TYR A 49 -0.03 11.56 12.43
C TYR A 49 -0.02 10.49 11.33
N VAL A 50 -1.07 10.45 10.49
CA VAL A 50 -1.15 9.52 9.37
C VAL A 50 0.01 9.72 8.40
N LYS A 51 0.29 10.97 8.02
CA LYS A 51 1.38 11.32 7.08
C LYS A 51 2.78 10.97 7.59
N THR A 52 3.03 11.11 8.90
CA THR A 52 4.39 11.03 9.46
C THR A 52 4.69 9.74 10.20
N LYS A 53 3.71 9.14 10.86
CA LYS A 53 3.89 7.98 11.75
C LYS A 53 3.25 6.70 11.19
N VAL A 54 2.02 6.78 10.70
CA VAL A 54 1.29 5.60 10.21
C VAL A 54 1.78 5.19 8.83
N ARG A 55 1.77 6.11 7.87
CA ARG A 55 2.27 5.91 6.51
C ARG A 55 1.72 4.61 5.86
N CYS A 56 2.60 3.66 5.56
CA CYS A 56 2.25 2.40 4.91
C CYS A 56 1.35 1.50 5.78
N HIS A 57 1.37 1.67 7.10
CA HIS A 57 0.55 0.87 8.02
C HIS A 57 -0.95 1.20 7.96
N VAL A 58 -1.36 2.18 7.19
CA VAL A 58 -2.79 2.35 6.85
C VAL A 58 -3.37 1.07 6.23
N CYS A 59 -2.59 0.40 5.36
CA CYS A 59 -3.01 -0.80 4.63
C CYS A 59 -2.18 -2.05 5.00
N HIS A 60 -0.99 -1.87 5.55
CA HIS A 60 -0.05 -2.96 5.81
C HIS A 60 0.06 -3.30 7.29
N GLN A 61 0.39 -4.57 7.57
CA GLN A 61 0.65 -5.11 8.90
C GLN A 61 2.06 -5.66 9.00
N GLY A 62 2.64 -5.61 10.20
CA GLY A 62 3.95 -6.15 10.52
C GLY A 62 5.03 -5.09 10.72
N LYS A 63 6.15 -5.53 11.31
CA LYS A 63 7.30 -4.67 11.62
C LYS A 63 7.98 -4.12 10.38
N SER A 64 7.95 -4.88 9.29
CA SER A 64 8.57 -4.51 8.02
C SER A 64 7.51 -4.48 6.92
N VAL A 65 7.31 -3.32 6.31
CA VAL A 65 6.45 -3.11 5.13
C VAL A 65 7.25 -3.19 3.83
N ASN A 66 8.38 -3.91 3.83
CA ASN A 66 9.24 -4.09 2.67
C ASN A 66 8.67 -5.11 1.70
N ALA A 67 8.88 -4.87 0.41
CA ALA A 67 8.17 -5.46 -0.73
C ALA A 67 8.22 -6.99 -0.92
N LYS A 68 8.97 -7.76 -0.13
CA LYS A 68 9.06 -9.22 -0.34
C LYS A 68 8.03 -10.03 0.46
N ASN A 69 7.63 -9.57 1.64
CA ASN A 69 6.66 -10.27 2.50
C ASN A 69 5.75 -9.23 3.16
N VAL A 70 4.88 -8.61 2.35
CA VAL A 70 4.00 -7.56 2.84
C VAL A 70 2.68 -8.18 3.27
N HIS A 71 2.45 -8.20 4.58
CA HIS A 71 1.14 -8.52 5.11
C HIS A 71 0.22 -7.30 5.02
N HIS A 72 -1.06 -7.55 4.81
CA HIS A 72 -2.07 -6.52 4.79
C HIS A 72 -2.94 -6.63 6.06
N ASN A 73 -3.27 -5.50 6.66
CA ASN A 73 -4.30 -5.44 7.69
C ASN A 73 -5.69 -5.65 7.07
N ALA A 74 -6.75 -5.67 7.88
CA ALA A 74 -8.11 -5.91 7.40
C ALA A 74 -8.52 -4.96 6.26
N TYR A 75 -8.26 -3.67 6.41
CA TYR A 75 -8.54 -2.66 5.37
C TYR A 75 -7.75 -2.92 4.08
N GLY A 76 -6.46 -3.19 4.21
CA GLY A 76 -5.58 -3.46 3.06
C GLY A 76 -5.95 -4.74 2.30
N LYS A 77 -6.44 -5.78 3.00
CA LYS A 77 -6.91 -7.03 2.36
C LYS A 77 -8.05 -6.76 1.38
N HIS A 78 -9.03 -5.95 1.75
CA HIS A 78 -10.12 -5.58 0.83
C HIS A 78 -9.63 -4.80 -0.40
N LEU A 79 -8.56 -4.00 -0.26
CA LEU A 79 -8.02 -3.25 -1.39
C LEU A 79 -7.29 -4.14 -2.39
N ILE A 80 -6.53 -5.17 -1.94
CA ILE A 80 -5.84 -6.08 -2.86
C ILE A 80 -6.78 -7.00 -3.63
N ASP A 81 -8.01 -7.22 -3.14
CA ASP A 81 -9.05 -7.95 -3.86
C ASP A 81 -9.60 -7.13 -5.05
N LEU A 82 -9.43 -5.81 -5.04
CA LEU A 82 -9.95 -4.89 -6.05
C LEU A 82 -8.86 -4.31 -6.96
N LEU A 83 -7.60 -4.30 -6.52
CA LEU A 83 -6.49 -3.61 -7.17
C LEU A 83 -5.29 -4.52 -7.39
N ASP A 84 -4.80 -4.54 -8.62
CA ASP A 84 -3.53 -5.17 -8.98
C ASP A 84 -2.40 -4.11 -8.92
N SER A 85 -1.43 -4.31 -8.02
CA SER A 85 -0.33 -3.37 -7.81
C SER A 85 0.59 -3.18 -9.02
N LYS A 86 0.52 -4.05 -10.03
CA LYS A 86 1.31 -3.94 -11.26
C LYS A 86 0.54 -3.28 -12.39
N LYS A 87 -0.76 -3.58 -12.50
CA LYS A 87 -1.60 -3.13 -13.63
C LYS A 87 -2.28 -1.81 -13.34
N ASP A 88 -2.79 -1.64 -12.11
CA ASP A 88 -3.69 -0.55 -11.76
C ASP A 88 -2.98 0.69 -11.18
N VAL A 89 -1.66 0.63 -11.03
CA VAL A 89 -0.87 1.71 -10.41
C VAL A 89 -1.03 3.07 -11.09
N LYS A 90 -1.29 3.10 -12.40
CA LYS A 90 -1.48 4.33 -13.17
C LYS A 90 -2.95 4.74 -13.31
N ASP A 91 -3.88 3.88 -12.93
CA ASP A 91 -5.31 4.12 -13.03
C ASP A 91 -5.84 4.75 -11.74
N VAL A 92 -5.72 6.07 -11.66
CA VAL A 92 -6.14 6.85 -10.48
C VAL A 92 -7.64 6.71 -10.24
N ASP A 93 -8.46 6.63 -11.27
CA ASP A 93 -9.91 6.55 -11.13
C ASP A 93 -10.33 5.18 -10.59
N LYS A 94 -9.68 4.11 -11.04
CA LYS A 94 -9.87 2.77 -10.49
C LYS A 94 -9.44 2.70 -9.03
N ILE A 95 -8.31 3.32 -8.67
CA ILE A 95 -7.84 3.38 -7.28
C ILE A 95 -8.86 4.11 -6.40
N LYS A 96 -9.38 5.26 -6.84
CA LYS A 96 -10.42 6.02 -6.12
C LYS A 96 -11.70 5.20 -5.94
N ALA A 97 -12.15 4.54 -6.99
CA ALA A 97 -13.35 3.69 -6.94
C ALA A 97 -13.18 2.54 -5.94
N ALA A 98 -12.00 1.91 -5.91
CA ALA A 98 -11.68 0.86 -4.95
C ALA A 98 -11.64 1.40 -3.51
N LEU A 99 -10.98 2.54 -3.28
CA LEU A 99 -10.93 3.19 -1.97
C LEU A 99 -12.32 3.56 -1.45
N LYS A 100 -13.17 4.11 -2.33
CA LYS A 100 -14.56 4.43 -1.99
C LYS A 100 -15.35 3.17 -1.63
N LYS A 101 -15.28 2.12 -2.46
CA LYS A 101 -15.98 0.86 -2.23
C LYS A 101 -15.56 0.22 -0.90
N VAL A 102 -14.26 0.17 -0.61
CA VAL A 102 -13.77 -0.35 0.68
C VAL A 102 -14.15 0.58 1.82
N GLY A 103 -14.12 1.90 1.61
CA GLY A 103 -14.57 2.88 2.60
C GLY A 103 -16.01 2.70 3.06
N GLU A 104 -16.90 2.20 2.19
CA GLU A 104 -18.30 1.90 2.47
C GLU A 104 -18.52 0.56 3.19
N MET A 105 -17.47 -0.28 3.31
CA MET A 105 -17.58 -1.57 4.01
C MET A 105 -17.49 -1.38 5.53
N HIS A 106 -18.23 -2.20 6.27
CA HIS A 106 -18.17 -2.25 7.73
C HIS A 106 -16.81 -2.80 8.20
N SER A 107 -16.27 -2.23 9.26
CA SER A 107 -14.97 -2.64 9.84
C SER A 107 -15.01 -4.03 10.46
N ASP A 108 -16.17 -4.45 10.96
CA ASP A 108 -16.45 -5.84 11.34
C ASP A 108 -17.49 -6.42 10.38
N PRO A 109 -17.14 -7.37 9.51
CA PRO A 109 -18.08 -7.97 8.56
C PRO A 109 -19.17 -8.82 9.22
N LYS A 110 -19.09 -9.08 10.53
CA LYS A 110 -20.08 -9.82 11.31
C LYS A 110 -21.06 -8.91 12.06
N ASP A 111 -20.78 -7.63 12.09
CA ASP A 111 -21.58 -6.62 12.77
C ASP A 111 -21.94 -5.48 11.79
N ASP A 112 -23.17 -5.51 11.28
CA ASP A 112 -23.71 -4.49 10.39
C ASP A 112 -23.91 -3.11 11.04
N LYS A 113 -23.72 -3.02 12.37
CA LYS A 113 -23.72 -1.76 13.13
C LYS A 113 -22.33 -1.23 13.39
N SER A 114 -21.29 -1.98 13.08
CA SER A 114 -19.92 -1.48 13.19
C SER A 114 -19.71 -0.31 12.22
N PRO A 115 -18.86 0.68 12.57
CA PRO A 115 -18.60 1.80 11.68
C PRO A 115 -18.01 1.31 10.37
N THR A 116 -18.30 2.02 9.29
CA THR A 116 -17.58 1.79 8.03
C THR A 116 -16.15 2.32 8.13
N TYR A 117 -15.27 1.84 7.25
CA TYR A 117 -13.89 2.34 7.23
C TYR A 117 -13.81 3.84 6.96
N ALA A 118 -14.67 4.39 6.11
CA ALA A 118 -14.73 5.83 5.88
C ALA A 118 -15.20 6.59 7.14
N GLU A 119 -16.18 6.08 7.89
CA GLU A 119 -16.61 6.67 9.15
C GLU A 119 -15.52 6.66 10.21
N MET A 120 -14.73 5.57 10.30
CA MET A 120 -13.57 5.51 11.19
C MET A 120 -12.57 6.63 10.84
N ILE A 121 -12.22 6.76 9.58
CA ILE A 121 -11.27 7.80 9.14
C ILE A 121 -11.84 9.20 9.48
N LEU A 122 -13.11 9.46 9.19
CA LEU A 122 -13.77 10.75 9.53
C LEU A 122 -13.76 11.06 11.03
N LYS A 123 -13.74 10.02 11.88
CA LYS A 123 -13.64 10.14 13.35
C LYS A 123 -12.20 10.15 13.85
N SER A 124 -11.21 10.31 12.98
CA SER A 124 -9.78 10.28 13.32
C SER A 124 -9.28 8.91 13.83
N GLU A 125 -9.91 7.84 13.35
CA GLU A 125 -9.53 6.46 13.65
C GLU A 125 -8.86 5.81 12.44
N LEU A 126 -7.87 4.94 12.68
CA LEU A 126 -7.18 4.24 11.59
C LEU A 126 -8.02 3.05 11.11
N PRO A 127 -8.25 2.90 9.78
CA PRO A 127 -9.08 1.84 9.24
C PRO A 127 -8.47 0.44 9.45
N GLY A 128 -7.15 0.33 9.58
CA GLY A 128 -6.45 -0.92 9.86
C GLY A 128 -6.33 -1.28 11.33
N GLY A 129 -6.83 -0.42 12.24
CA GLY A 129 -6.67 -0.58 13.69
C GLY A 129 -5.54 0.27 14.27
N LYS A 130 -5.28 0.13 15.57
CA LYS A 130 -4.26 0.92 16.27
C LYS A 130 -2.87 0.65 15.70
N LEU A 131 -2.04 1.70 15.61
CA LEU A 131 -0.70 1.61 15.01
C LEU A 131 0.19 0.57 15.72
N GLU A 132 0.08 0.47 17.05
CA GLU A 132 0.83 -0.50 17.84
C GLU A 132 0.47 -1.95 17.48
N ASP A 133 -0.78 -2.20 17.12
CA ASP A 133 -1.27 -3.54 16.77
C ASP A 133 -0.93 -3.88 15.32
N VAL A 134 -1.13 -2.96 14.38
CA VAL A 134 -0.78 -3.20 12.97
C VAL A 134 0.73 -3.30 12.73
N LYS A 135 1.57 -2.81 13.65
CA LYS A 135 3.02 -3.02 13.61
C LYS A 135 3.47 -4.39 14.08
N LYS A 136 2.62 -5.16 14.75
CA LYS A 136 2.92 -6.54 15.12
C LYS A 136 2.82 -7.42 13.88
N ASP A 137 3.73 -8.38 13.77
CA ASP A 137 3.62 -9.41 12.74
C ASP A 137 2.33 -10.21 12.97
N PRO A 138 1.61 -10.64 11.92
CA PRO A 138 0.38 -11.41 12.08
C PRO A 138 0.68 -12.72 12.82
N GLU A 139 -0.20 -13.10 13.75
CA GLU A 139 -0.11 -14.36 14.46
C GLU A 139 -0.33 -15.52 13.47
N GLY A 140 0.57 -16.51 13.49
CA GLY A 140 0.38 -17.77 12.74
C GLY A 140 1.11 -17.90 11.41
N GLU A 141 1.87 -16.90 10.95
CA GLU A 141 2.78 -17.09 9.82
C GLU A 141 4.21 -17.28 10.31
N GLU A 142 4.60 -18.55 10.50
CA GLU A 142 6.01 -18.91 10.65
C GLU A 142 6.79 -18.39 9.43
N LYS A 143 7.90 -17.70 9.69
CA LYS A 143 8.86 -17.29 8.67
C LYS A 143 9.27 -18.53 7.88
N LYS A 144 8.80 -18.67 6.66
CA LYS A 144 9.49 -19.51 5.69
C LYS A 144 10.84 -18.85 5.42
N THR A 145 11.82 -19.24 6.22
CA THR A 145 13.24 -19.01 5.92
C THR A 145 13.58 -19.90 4.74
N GLU A 146 13.72 -19.29 3.56
CA GLU A 146 14.57 -19.80 2.47
C GLU A 146 15.89 -19.07 2.47
#